data_8e3708094b5692330c6127ad02897247
#
_entry.id   8e3708094b5692330c6127ad02897247
#
_cell.length_a   1.000
_cell.length_b   1.000
_cell.length_c   1.000
_cell.angle_alpha   90.00
_cell.angle_beta   90.00
_cell.angle_gamma   90.00
#
_symmetry.space_group_name_H-M   'P 1'
#
loop_
_entity.id
_entity.type
_entity.pdbx_description
1 polymer ?
#
loop_
_entity_poly.entity_id
_entity_poly.type
_entity_poly.pdbx_seq_one_letter_code
_entity_poly.pdbx_strand_id
1 'polypeptide(L)'
;SDKKAVSGNITNTPFPVNIGRNAEIHGQETVVYICDAIIDQVGIFPEVISSGSLRSPSPELKKNASLWLDFEEMKVDGEFFSYGIGARTYGSIWPDRRPQPEMWQIKKSGQPVTAKLLSAGNGEVEISNRYLFTDLNRLRSYWILTENGKNIQTGELNLNISPQASATMKIPFRKPEILRNAEYSLILSFCQKGTIWAEDGYEIAWEQFELPWFSPAPVVEEKEQNTIEVNEENDRLIITGKDFRYMFDKRSGELSSLQVSGKELLKAGGRFNVWRAPLANEVDEWNYRRSNTKHFGEFFGRFAASEWYSAGIHSLKTLQEEFDYKVIGNSGVEINIKNVVLTASGRGAFLNRYKYNISGSGIITIGHSVIPDGDMPAWLPRTGMQWILDRSLGNAEWYGRGPQENYPDRKSGYKIGVYRSTVDGMYEPYLIPQDYGLRTENRWVRMTDDNGLGLEFSGNKLFNFSAQPYSTENLTKAVYTYQLQPSDGITFNFDYATSGVGCTALSVFPEYQVMPQRFDFKVTIKPLR
;
A
#
# COMPACT_ATOMS: atom_id res chain seq x y z
N SER A 1 26.70 21.69 26.00
CA SER A 1 27.89 20.92 26.41
C SER A 1 28.07 21.08 27.91
N ASP A 2 27.65 20.06 28.67
CA ASP A 2 27.91 20.02 30.10
C ASP A 2 29.40 19.68 30.33
N LYS A 3 30.15 20.63 30.87
CA LYS A 3 31.49 20.39 31.39
C LYS A 3 31.38 19.94 32.85
N LYS A 4 31.49 18.65 33.09
CA LYS A 4 31.68 18.12 34.44
C LYS A 4 33.18 17.94 34.69
N ALA A 5 33.71 18.58 35.71
CA ALA A 5 35.07 18.32 36.13
C ALA A 5 35.16 16.89 36.68
N VAL A 6 35.86 16.04 35.98
CA VAL A 6 36.19 14.68 36.41
C VAL A 6 37.70 14.59 36.57
N SER A 7 38.15 14.22 37.76
CA SER A 7 39.56 13.92 38.03
C SER A 7 39.73 12.41 38.17
N GLY A 8 40.72 11.86 37.49
CA GLY A 8 41.07 10.43 37.54
C GLY A 8 41.52 9.91 36.18
N ASN A 9 42.18 8.78 36.17
CA ASN A 9 42.55 8.06 34.95
C ASN A 9 41.36 7.28 34.40
N ILE A 10 41.22 7.24 33.07
CA ILE A 10 40.25 6.34 32.42
C ILE A 10 40.72 4.91 32.70
N THR A 11 39.91 4.13 33.40
CA THR A 11 40.22 2.72 33.68
C THR A 11 40.04 1.92 32.39
N ASN A 12 41.07 1.15 32.03
CA ASN A 12 40.91 0.16 30.95
C ASN A 12 39.87 -0.89 31.34
N THR A 13 38.89 -1.03 30.54
CA THR A 13 37.86 -2.06 30.70
C THR A 13 38.07 -3.18 29.67
N PRO A 14 37.66 -4.43 29.95
CA PRO A 14 37.76 -5.52 28.98
C PRO A 14 36.76 -5.41 27.82
N PHE A 15 35.98 -4.33 27.80
CA PHE A 15 34.96 -4.13 26.78
C PHE A 15 35.51 -3.42 25.54
N PRO A 16 35.12 -3.83 24.32
CA PRO A 16 35.54 -3.14 23.10
C PRO A 16 34.93 -1.73 23.01
N VAL A 17 35.65 -0.81 22.39
CA VAL A 17 35.10 0.49 22.01
C VAL A 17 34.09 0.27 20.89
N ASN A 18 32.87 0.73 21.10
CA ASN A 18 31.82 0.66 20.09
C ASN A 18 31.52 2.06 19.54
N ILE A 19 31.44 2.18 18.22
CA ILE A 19 31.08 3.41 17.51
C ILE A 19 29.73 3.18 16.85
N GLY A 20 28.78 4.10 17.12
CA GLY A 20 27.42 4.01 16.57
C GLY A 20 26.53 2.92 17.19
N ARG A 21 27.01 2.32 18.29
CA ARG A 21 26.30 1.21 18.93
C ARG A 21 26.50 1.28 20.45
N ASN A 22 25.45 0.98 21.22
CA ASN A 22 25.55 0.83 22.66
C ASN A 22 25.69 -0.66 23.00
N ALA A 23 26.78 -1.04 23.69
CA ALA A 23 26.92 -2.38 24.25
C ALA A 23 26.41 -2.34 25.69
N GLU A 24 25.37 -3.10 26.01
CA GLU A 24 24.90 -3.24 27.39
C GLU A 24 25.91 -4.01 28.24
N ILE A 25 26.17 -3.48 29.43
CA ILE A 25 27.30 -3.84 30.31
C ILE A 25 27.10 -5.15 31.08
N HIS A 26 25.98 -5.82 31.00
CA HIS A 26 25.65 -6.93 31.90
C HIS A 26 25.38 -8.27 31.20
N GLY A 27 26.31 -8.71 30.36
CA GLY A 27 26.26 -10.09 29.85
C GLY A 27 25.04 -10.45 29.00
N GLN A 28 24.31 -9.45 28.51
CA GLN A 28 23.26 -9.64 27.54
C GLN A 28 23.90 -9.66 26.16
N GLU A 29 24.00 -10.84 25.59
CA GLU A 29 24.68 -11.09 24.32
C GLU A 29 24.07 -10.37 23.12
N THR A 30 22.95 -9.63 23.22
CA THR A 30 22.13 -9.37 22.03
C THR A 30 21.35 -8.05 21.94
N VAL A 31 21.39 -7.13 22.87
CA VAL A 31 20.66 -5.87 22.66
C VAL A 31 21.62 -4.77 22.24
N VAL A 32 21.64 -4.52 20.96
CA VAL A 32 22.48 -3.51 20.35
C VAL A 32 21.60 -2.32 20.01
N TYR A 33 21.74 -1.25 20.76
CA TYR A 33 21.20 0.05 20.34
C TYR A 33 22.16 0.64 19.30
N ILE A 34 21.68 0.80 18.10
CA ILE A 34 22.42 1.39 16.99
C ILE A 34 22.12 2.88 16.95
N CYS A 35 23.13 3.71 16.78
CA CYS A 35 22.95 5.13 16.55
C CYS A 35 22.41 5.34 15.14
N ASP A 36 21.21 5.89 15.04
CA ASP A 36 20.59 6.26 13.78
C ASP A 36 21.09 7.63 13.34
N ALA A 37 22.35 7.70 12.95
CA ALA A 37 23.02 8.91 12.52
C ALA A 37 24.03 8.59 11.42
N ILE A 38 24.20 9.54 10.52
CA ILE A 38 25.35 9.53 9.58
C ILE A 38 26.59 9.91 10.38
N ILE A 39 27.54 9.00 10.47
CA ILE A 39 28.83 9.23 11.09
C ILE A 39 29.85 9.37 9.96
N ASP A 40 30.34 10.59 9.76
CA ASP A 40 31.31 10.88 8.71
C ASP A 40 32.75 10.63 9.20
N GLN A 41 33.10 11.14 10.37
CA GLN A 41 34.45 11.01 10.92
C GLN A 41 34.39 10.73 12.42
N VAL A 42 35.27 9.86 12.89
CA VAL A 42 35.45 9.58 14.33
C VAL A 42 36.92 9.67 14.69
N GLY A 43 37.23 10.52 15.66
CA GLY A 43 38.57 10.66 16.19
C GLY A 43 38.60 10.43 17.71
N ILE A 44 39.59 9.65 18.20
CA ILE A 44 39.93 9.51 19.62
C ILE A 44 41.29 10.16 19.84
N PHE A 45 41.34 11.10 20.76
CA PHE A 45 42.52 11.87 21.03
C PHE A 45 42.99 11.70 22.48
N PRO A 46 44.29 11.71 22.74
CA PRO A 46 44.84 11.68 24.09
C PRO A 46 44.63 12.95 24.88
N GLU A 47 44.17 14.04 24.23
CA GLU A 47 43.97 15.37 24.80
C GLU A 47 42.62 15.97 24.38
N VAL A 48 42.20 17.04 25.03
CA VAL A 48 40.95 17.75 24.73
C VAL A 48 41.11 18.59 23.48
N ILE A 49 40.34 18.30 22.45
CA ILE A 49 40.35 19.02 21.18
C ILE A 49 39.26 20.11 21.19
N SER A 50 39.57 21.28 20.65
CA SER A 50 38.59 22.35 20.53
C SER A 50 37.53 22.05 19.49
N SER A 51 36.28 22.50 19.73
CA SER A 51 35.19 22.33 18.76
C SER A 51 35.44 22.98 17.40
N GLY A 52 36.28 24.04 17.36
CA GLY A 52 36.68 24.69 16.12
C GLY A 52 37.58 23.80 15.27
N SER A 53 38.50 23.10 15.91
CA SER A 53 39.43 22.18 15.24
C SER A 53 38.74 20.93 14.71
N LEU A 54 37.63 20.54 15.31
CA LEU A 54 36.83 19.35 14.88
C LEU A 54 35.94 19.65 13.67
N ARG A 55 35.58 20.90 13.40
CA ARG A 55 34.75 21.26 12.24
C ARG A 55 35.50 21.17 10.91
N SER A 56 36.81 21.33 10.92
CA SER A 56 37.67 21.21 9.75
C SER A 56 39.02 20.64 10.21
N PRO A 57 39.08 19.32 10.44
CA PRO A 57 40.26 18.69 11.01
C PRO A 57 41.46 18.77 10.05
N SER A 58 42.57 19.34 10.53
CA SER A 58 43.80 19.39 9.76
C SER A 58 44.46 18.01 9.63
N PRO A 59 45.30 17.77 8.61
CA PRO A 59 46.08 16.54 8.51
C PRO A 59 46.90 16.22 9.75
N GLU A 60 47.42 17.27 10.41
CA GLU A 60 48.21 17.13 11.62
C GLU A 60 47.34 16.70 12.82
N LEU A 61 46.14 17.23 12.94
CA LEU A 61 45.18 16.81 13.95
C LEU A 61 44.80 15.32 13.77
N LYS A 62 44.53 14.91 12.54
CA LYS A 62 44.23 13.50 12.22
C LYS A 62 45.38 12.56 12.59
N LYS A 63 46.61 12.99 12.35
CA LYS A 63 47.85 12.24 12.67
C LYS A 63 48.06 12.09 14.17
N ASN A 64 47.64 13.07 14.97
CA ASN A 64 47.78 13.07 16.43
C ASN A 64 46.64 12.31 17.16
N ALA A 65 45.64 11.85 16.43
CA ALA A 65 44.58 11.01 16.99
C ALA A 65 45.14 9.62 17.35
N SER A 66 44.73 9.10 18.49
CA SER A 66 44.99 7.70 18.85
C SER A 66 44.22 6.73 17.94
N LEU A 67 43.10 7.16 17.42
CA LEU A 67 42.31 6.51 16.39
C LEU A 67 41.66 7.58 15.52
N TRP A 68 41.73 7.41 14.21
CA TRP A 68 41.00 8.23 13.25
C TRP A 68 40.33 7.32 12.23
N LEU A 69 39.01 7.47 12.05
CA LEU A 69 38.21 6.78 11.04
C LEU A 69 37.53 7.84 10.20
N ASP A 70 37.76 7.87 8.92
CA ASP A 70 37.16 8.84 7.98
C ASP A 70 36.04 8.25 7.13
N PHE A 71 35.86 6.91 7.14
CA PHE A 71 34.82 6.20 6.39
C PHE A 71 34.77 6.50 4.88
N GLU A 72 35.88 7.00 4.30
CA GLU A 72 35.98 7.31 2.87
C GLU A 72 35.95 6.03 2.01
N GLU A 73 36.41 4.91 2.54
CA GLU A 73 36.27 3.61 1.93
C GLU A 73 35.10 2.84 2.57
N MET A 74 33.97 2.81 1.90
CA MET A 74 32.90 1.90 2.26
C MET A 74 33.30 0.46 1.93
N LYS A 75 33.89 -0.24 2.85
CA LYS A 75 33.88 -1.71 2.82
C LYS A 75 32.48 -2.17 3.22
N VAL A 76 31.68 -2.50 2.25
CA VAL A 76 30.38 -3.15 2.48
C VAL A 76 30.62 -4.63 2.76
N ASP A 77 31.39 -4.95 3.78
CA ASP A 77 31.52 -6.30 4.31
C ASP A 77 30.65 -6.51 5.55
N GLY A 78 29.79 -5.56 5.84
CA GLY A 78 28.90 -5.63 6.98
C GLY A 78 27.51 -5.98 6.55
N GLU A 79 26.97 -7.03 7.11
CA GLU A 79 25.54 -7.15 7.28
C GLU A 79 25.10 -5.91 8.07
N PHE A 80 24.65 -4.88 7.34
CA PHE A 80 23.95 -3.75 7.95
C PHE A 80 22.57 -4.25 8.37
N PHE A 81 22.52 -4.88 9.52
CA PHE A 81 21.25 -5.16 10.14
C PHE A 81 20.69 -3.85 10.66
N SER A 82 19.61 -3.43 10.07
CA SER A 82 18.83 -2.27 10.51
C SER A 82 18.05 -2.55 11.81
N TYR A 83 18.63 -3.35 12.70
CA TYR A 83 18.02 -3.61 13.97
C TYR A 83 17.70 -2.32 14.71
N GLY A 84 16.44 -2.02 14.81
CA GLY A 84 15.95 -0.89 15.56
C GLY A 84 15.86 0.45 14.83
N ILE A 85 16.17 0.56 13.52
CA ILE A 85 15.88 1.78 12.78
C ILE A 85 14.38 2.02 12.76
N GLY A 86 13.59 1.02 12.39
CA GLY A 86 12.12 1.08 12.45
C GLY A 86 11.59 1.27 13.86
N ALA A 87 12.26 0.71 14.87
CA ALA A 87 11.85 0.82 16.26
C ALA A 87 12.14 2.19 16.89
N ARG A 88 12.91 3.05 16.27
CA ARG A 88 13.25 4.39 16.78
C ARG A 88 12.39 5.51 16.24
N THR A 89 11.56 5.22 15.27
CA THR A 89 10.56 6.14 14.75
C THR A 89 9.16 5.74 15.20
N TYR A 90 9.06 5.32 16.45
CA TYR A 90 7.78 5.02 17.07
C TYR A 90 6.85 6.21 17.00
N GLY A 91 5.62 5.94 16.70
CA GLY A 91 4.56 6.93 16.72
C GLY A 91 3.84 7.03 15.39
N SER A 92 2.88 7.90 15.35
CA SER A 92 2.01 8.17 14.22
C SER A 92 2.42 9.42 13.43
N ILE A 93 3.59 9.98 13.74
CA ILE A 93 4.14 11.21 13.15
C ILE A 93 5.61 10.98 12.83
N TRP A 94 6.00 11.30 11.57
CA TRP A 94 7.38 11.27 11.15
C TRP A 94 8.24 12.28 11.91
N PRO A 95 9.58 12.10 11.98
CA PRO A 95 10.48 13.07 12.59
C PRO A 95 10.38 14.48 12.02
N ASP A 96 9.98 14.63 10.77
CA ASP A 96 9.72 15.91 10.09
C ASP A 96 8.32 16.49 10.37
N ARG A 97 7.58 15.92 11.32
CA ARG A 97 6.24 16.33 11.76
C ARG A 97 5.10 15.99 10.80
N ARG A 98 5.30 15.30 9.69
CA ARG A 98 4.21 14.80 8.85
C ARG A 98 3.48 13.65 9.54
N PRO A 99 2.13 13.61 9.49
CA PRO A 99 1.37 12.44 9.96
C PRO A 99 1.73 11.18 9.15
N GLN A 100 1.99 10.09 9.85
CA GLN A 100 2.05 8.77 9.21
C GLN A 100 0.65 8.28 8.85
N PRO A 101 0.51 7.34 7.91
CA PRO A 101 -0.82 6.83 7.53
C PRO A 101 -1.64 6.30 8.71
N GLU A 102 -1.01 5.72 9.73
CA GLU A 102 -1.66 5.21 10.94
C GLU A 102 -2.42 6.30 11.72
N MET A 103 -1.95 7.54 11.63
CA MET A 103 -2.56 8.66 12.36
C MET A 103 -4.03 8.85 12.02
N TRP A 104 -4.40 8.60 10.78
CA TRP A 104 -5.79 8.71 10.33
C TRP A 104 -6.69 7.63 10.95
N GLN A 105 -6.16 6.42 11.11
CA GLN A 105 -6.85 5.35 11.81
C GLN A 105 -6.97 5.64 13.30
N ILE A 106 -5.90 6.15 13.94
CA ILE A 106 -5.91 6.57 15.35
C ILE A 106 -6.94 7.66 15.56
N LYS A 107 -6.94 8.70 14.71
CA LYS A 107 -7.92 9.78 14.73
C LYS A 107 -9.35 9.25 14.66
N LYS A 108 -9.62 8.32 13.75
CA LYS A 108 -10.94 7.70 13.61
C LYS A 108 -11.33 6.90 14.85
N SER A 109 -10.41 6.12 15.40
CA SER A 109 -10.68 5.29 16.58
C SER A 109 -10.91 6.12 17.84
N GLY A 110 -10.21 7.27 17.96
CA GLY A 110 -10.31 8.20 19.08
C GLY A 110 -11.37 9.31 18.92
N GLN A 111 -12.14 9.32 17.83
CA GLN A 111 -13.07 10.43 17.56
C GLN A 111 -14.10 10.62 18.69
N PRO A 112 -14.38 11.90 19.06
CA PRO A 112 -15.25 12.21 20.17
C PRO A 112 -16.75 12.18 19.84
N VAL A 113 -17.09 12.02 18.56
CA VAL A 113 -18.48 11.91 18.09
C VAL A 113 -18.59 10.65 17.24
N THR A 114 -19.60 9.85 17.50
CA THR A 114 -19.92 8.67 16.70
C THR A 114 -21.37 8.72 16.24
N ALA A 115 -21.71 8.05 15.16
CA ALA A 115 -23.09 7.90 14.74
C ALA A 115 -23.38 6.48 14.24
N LYS A 116 -24.66 6.10 14.29
CA LYS A 116 -25.19 4.85 13.75
C LYS A 116 -26.37 5.16 12.83
N LEU A 117 -26.41 4.51 11.69
CA LEU A 117 -27.57 4.57 10.80
C LEU A 117 -28.64 3.60 11.33
N LEU A 118 -29.78 4.13 11.76
CA LEU A 118 -30.92 3.36 12.24
C LEU A 118 -31.85 2.95 11.11
N SER A 119 -32.04 3.85 10.13
CA SER A 119 -32.89 3.58 8.97
C SER A 119 -32.35 4.29 7.73
N ALA A 120 -31.89 3.52 6.76
CA ALA A 120 -31.39 4.05 5.48
C ALA A 120 -32.51 4.66 4.62
N GLY A 121 -33.75 4.16 4.72
CA GLY A 121 -34.90 4.67 3.96
C GLY A 121 -35.32 6.07 4.39
N ASN A 122 -35.25 6.35 5.70
CA ASN A 122 -35.70 7.60 6.30
C ASN A 122 -34.54 8.57 6.56
N GLY A 123 -33.28 8.11 6.47
CA GLY A 123 -32.14 8.90 6.92
C GLY A 123 -32.09 9.11 8.42
N GLU A 124 -32.60 8.17 9.21
CA GLU A 124 -32.62 8.25 10.67
C GLU A 124 -31.29 7.75 11.22
N VAL A 125 -30.65 8.60 12.05
CA VAL A 125 -29.33 8.32 12.65
C VAL A 125 -29.38 8.59 14.15
N GLU A 126 -28.65 7.81 14.92
CA GLU A 126 -28.32 8.09 16.30
C GLU A 126 -26.92 8.71 16.35
N ILE A 127 -26.79 9.91 16.93
CA ILE A 127 -25.52 10.61 17.13
C ILE A 127 -25.18 10.58 18.62
N SER A 128 -23.97 10.13 18.97
CA SER A 128 -23.49 10.01 20.32
C SER A 128 -22.33 10.98 20.57
N ASN A 129 -22.50 11.81 21.58
CA ASN A 129 -21.48 12.71 22.10
C ASN A 129 -20.62 11.99 23.15
N ARG A 130 -19.36 11.72 22.83
CA ARG A 130 -18.39 11.07 23.72
C ARG A 130 -17.51 12.06 24.48
N TYR A 131 -17.66 13.36 24.25
CA TYR A 131 -16.98 14.36 25.06
C TYR A 131 -17.43 14.28 26.53
N LEU A 132 -16.49 14.60 27.43
CA LEU A 132 -16.79 14.66 28.89
C LEU A 132 -17.43 15.99 29.29
N PHE A 133 -17.10 17.09 28.59
CA PHE A 133 -17.47 18.44 29.01
C PHE A 133 -17.97 19.35 27.87
N THR A 134 -17.97 18.89 26.63
CA THR A 134 -18.27 19.71 25.45
C THR A 134 -19.60 19.30 24.82
N ASP A 135 -20.55 20.22 24.70
CA ASP A 135 -21.78 20.03 23.94
C ASP A 135 -21.50 20.08 22.43
N LEU A 136 -22.25 19.31 21.63
CA LEU A 136 -22.05 19.26 20.18
C LEU A 136 -22.46 20.55 19.45
N ASN A 137 -23.18 21.49 20.07
CA ASN A 137 -23.46 22.80 19.52
C ASN A 137 -22.18 23.66 19.34
N ARG A 138 -21.08 23.26 19.97
CA ARG A 138 -19.75 23.86 19.79
C ARG A 138 -19.07 23.46 18.48
N LEU A 139 -19.62 22.49 17.78
CA LEU A 139 -19.11 22.03 16.47
C LEU A 139 -19.94 22.57 15.33
N ARG A 140 -19.35 22.64 14.14
CA ARG A 140 -20.09 22.70 12.86
C ARG A 140 -20.30 21.29 12.38
N SER A 141 -21.53 20.92 12.15
CA SER A 141 -21.86 19.57 11.72
C SER A 141 -22.56 19.61 10.38
N TYR A 142 -22.18 18.69 9.50
CA TYR A 142 -22.68 18.63 8.13
C TYR A 142 -23.13 17.20 7.81
N TRP A 143 -24.08 17.11 6.90
CA TRP A 143 -24.38 15.86 6.22
C TRP A 143 -24.13 16.04 4.72
N ILE A 144 -23.66 14.98 4.08
CA ILE A 144 -23.32 14.94 2.66
C ILE A 144 -23.88 13.64 2.08
N LEU A 145 -24.73 13.75 1.07
CA LEU A 145 -25.18 12.60 0.29
C LEU A 145 -24.30 12.48 -0.95
N THR A 146 -23.77 11.29 -1.18
CA THR A 146 -22.90 11.02 -2.33
C THR A 146 -23.52 10.01 -3.28
N GLU A 147 -23.21 10.14 -4.56
CA GLU A 147 -23.49 9.20 -5.64
C GLU A 147 -22.17 8.86 -6.32
N ASN A 148 -21.80 7.57 -6.36
CA ASN A 148 -20.53 7.11 -6.91
C ASN A 148 -19.31 7.92 -6.38
N GLY A 149 -19.32 8.22 -5.07
CA GLY A 149 -18.28 8.97 -4.39
C GLY A 149 -18.27 10.47 -4.66
N LYS A 150 -19.22 11.02 -5.40
CA LYS A 150 -19.37 12.46 -5.68
C LYS A 150 -20.51 13.04 -4.85
N ASN A 151 -20.29 14.23 -4.28
CA ASN A 151 -21.32 14.93 -3.51
C ASN A 151 -22.46 15.38 -4.42
N ILE A 152 -23.71 15.00 -4.06
CA ILE A 152 -24.92 15.39 -4.78
C ILE A 152 -25.84 16.28 -3.95
N GLN A 153 -25.83 16.15 -2.62
CA GLN A 153 -26.55 17.01 -1.70
C GLN A 153 -25.70 17.23 -0.45
N THR A 154 -25.85 18.38 0.18
CA THR A 154 -25.21 18.69 1.47
C THR A 154 -26.09 19.63 2.27
N GLY A 155 -25.93 19.62 3.57
CA GLY A 155 -26.60 20.55 4.48
C GLY A 155 -25.96 20.56 5.86
N GLU A 156 -26.31 21.56 6.65
CA GLU A 156 -25.86 21.70 8.03
C GLU A 156 -26.76 20.92 9.00
N LEU A 157 -26.18 20.50 10.12
CA LEU A 157 -26.88 19.91 11.25
C LEU A 157 -26.67 20.78 12.47
N ASN A 158 -27.77 21.23 13.06
CA ASN A 158 -27.73 21.92 14.34
C ASN A 158 -27.90 20.90 15.46
N LEU A 159 -26.79 20.57 16.13
CA LEU A 159 -26.76 19.58 17.18
C LEU A 159 -26.75 20.27 18.55
N ASN A 160 -27.65 19.83 19.42
CA ASN A 160 -27.67 20.22 20.82
C ASN A 160 -27.71 18.93 21.65
N ILE A 161 -26.55 18.26 21.72
CA ILE A 161 -26.38 16.98 22.41
C ILE A 161 -25.33 17.16 23.49
N SER A 162 -25.79 17.10 24.74
CA SER A 162 -24.96 17.28 25.92
C SER A 162 -23.84 16.23 26.02
N PRO A 163 -22.76 16.51 26.75
CA PRO A 163 -21.72 15.53 27.04
C PRO A 163 -22.26 14.18 27.48
N GLN A 164 -21.70 13.09 26.99
CA GLN A 164 -22.07 11.70 27.31
C GLN A 164 -23.52 11.31 26.95
N ALA A 165 -24.22 12.11 26.15
CA ALA A 165 -25.59 11.83 25.71
C ALA A 165 -25.63 11.39 24.22
N SER A 166 -26.73 10.79 23.84
CA SER A 166 -27.06 10.46 22.46
C SER A 166 -28.43 11.03 22.07
N ALA A 167 -28.62 11.32 20.81
CA ALA A 167 -29.90 11.74 20.26
C ALA A 167 -30.14 11.12 18.88
N THR A 168 -31.39 10.73 18.64
CA THR A 168 -31.86 10.29 17.34
C THR A 168 -32.38 11.47 16.54
N MET A 169 -32.03 11.55 15.27
CA MET A 169 -32.52 12.57 14.38
C MET A 169 -32.68 12.06 12.96
N LYS A 170 -33.48 12.75 12.18
CA LYS A 170 -33.64 12.51 10.75
C LYS A 170 -32.79 13.50 9.94
N ILE A 171 -31.95 12.96 9.08
CA ILE A 171 -31.15 13.77 8.12
C ILE A 171 -32.06 14.25 6.99
N PRO A 172 -32.11 15.57 6.69
CA PRO A 172 -33.11 16.14 5.78
C PRO A 172 -32.71 16.05 4.32
N PHE A 173 -32.07 14.96 3.87
CA PHE A 173 -31.81 14.77 2.46
C PHE A 173 -33.08 14.37 1.69
N ARG A 174 -33.09 14.63 0.40
CA ARG A 174 -34.13 14.14 -0.52
C ARG A 174 -33.57 12.93 -1.25
N LYS A 175 -34.31 11.80 -1.24
CA LYS A 175 -33.91 10.61 -2.00
C LYS A 175 -33.85 11.00 -3.49
N PRO A 176 -32.68 10.86 -4.17
CA PRO A 176 -32.55 11.17 -5.58
C PRO A 176 -33.26 10.12 -6.45
N GLU A 177 -33.37 10.37 -7.73
CA GLU A 177 -33.63 9.34 -8.71
C GLU A 177 -32.44 8.35 -8.68
N ILE A 178 -32.74 7.07 -8.52
CA ILE A 178 -31.71 6.05 -8.38
C ILE A 178 -31.18 5.67 -9.76
N LEU A 179 -29.93 6.07 -10.01
CA LEU A 179 -29.22 5.71 -11.22
C LEU A 179 -28.83 4.24 -11.23
N ARG A 180 -28.77 3.67 -12.43
CA ARG A 180 -28.37 2.26 -12.60
C ARG A 180 -26.91 2.06 -12.21
N ASN A 181 -26.67 1.00 -11.45
CA ASN A 181 -25.34 0.63 -10.91
C ASN A 181 -24.66 1.74 -10.10
N ALA A 182 -25.39 2.73 -9.63
CA ALA A 182 -24.84 3.75 -8.76
C ALA A 182 -24.83 3.29 -7.30
N GLU A 183 -23.77 3.66 -6.59
CA GLU A 183 -23.63 3.50 -5.15
C GLU A 183 -23.92 4.83 -4.46
N TYR A 184 -24.65 4.76 -3.36
CA TYR A 184 -25.01 5.94 -2.57
C TYR A 184 -24.47 5.82 -1.16
N SER A 185 -23.95 6.91 -0.61
CA SER A 185 -23.59 6.96 0.81
C SER A 185 -23.97 8.28 1.48
N LEU A 186 -24.24 8.21 2.77
CA LEU A 186 -24.47 9.35 3.65
C LEU A 186 -23.21 9.54 4.51
N ILE A 187 -22.64 10.74 4.45
CA ILE A 187 -21.51 11.13 5.30
C ILE A 187 -22.02 12.14 6.32
N LEU A 188 -21.68 11.93 7.59
CA LEU A 188 -21.80 12.92 8.65
C LEU A 188 -20.40 13.42 9.00
N SER A 189 -20.21 14.73 9.06
CA SER A 189 -18.93 15.37 9.31
C SER A 189 -19.08 16.37 10.46
N PHE A 190 -18.15 16.31 11.42
CA PHE A 190 -18.15 17.15 12.63
C PHE A 190 -16.84 17.91 12.66
N CYS A 191 -16.92 19.24 12.61
CA CYS A 191 -15.80 20.14 12.43
C CYS A 191 -15.68 21.14 13.60
N GLN A 192 -14.45 21.53 13.89
CA GLN A 192 -14.18 22.59 14.89
C GLN A 192 -14.66 23.96 14.39
N LYS A 193 -15.17 24.74 15.33
CA LYS A 193 -15.39 26.19 15.19
C LYS A 193 -14.18 26.90 15.79
N GLY A 194 -13.22 27.27 15.00
CA GLY A 194 -12.01 28.02 15.35
C GLY A 194 -11.49 27.83 16.78
N THR A 195 -10.38 27.17 16.95
CA THR A 195 -9.74 26.95 18.24
C THR A 195 -8.27 27.36 18.16
N ILE A 196 -7.58 27.46 19.30
CA ILE A 196 -6.15 27.79 19.32
C ILE A 196 -5.26 26.67 18.72
N TRP A 197 -5.79 25.45 18.59
CA TRP A 197 -5.04 24.27 18.17
C TRP A 197 -5.44 23.76 16.78
N ALA A 198 -6.56 24.22 16.22
CA ALA A 198 -7.04 23.81 14.91
C ALA A 198 -7.74 24.98 14.20
N GLU A 199 -7.59 25.01 12.88
CA GLU A 199 -8.28 25.96 12.01
C GLU A 199 -9.80 25.74 12.02
N ASP A 200 -10.55 26.80 11.68
CA ASP A 200 -12.00 26.71 11.51
C ASP A 200 -12.34 25.70 10.40
N GLY A 201 -13.27 24.80 10.69
CA GLY A 201 -13.63 23.74 9.75
C GLY A 201 -12.76 22.48 9.80
N TYR A 202 -11.76 22.39 10.70
CA TYR A 202 -11.00 21.16 10.88
C TYR A 202 -11.91 20.00 11.30
N GLU A 203 -12.00 18.94 10.47
CA GLU A 203 -12.83 17.76 10.74
C GLU A 203 -12.23 16.92 11.85
N ILE A 204 -12.95 16.75 12.95
CA ILE A 204 -12.51 15.96 14.13
C ILE A 204 -13.14 14.59 14.18
N ALA A 205 -14.30 14.42 13.58
CA ALA A 205 -15.02 13.16 13.53
C ALA A 205 -15.87 13.08 12.27
N TRP A 206 -16.11 11.86 11.81
CA TRP A 206 -17.00 11.61 10.68
C TRP A 206 -17.51 10.17 10.71
N GLU A 207 -18.68 9.95 10.10
CA GLU A 207 -19.20 8.63 9.78
C GLU A 207 -19.64 8.57 8.31
N GLN A 208 -19.49 7.42 7.67
CA GLN A 208 -19.97 7.18 6.31
C GLN A 208 -20.78 5.90 6.30
N PHE A 209 -22.00 5.99 5.81
CA PHE A 209 -22.96 4.89 5.73
C PHE A 209 -23.29 4.60 4.27
N GLU A 210 -23.13 3.36 3.85
CA GLU A 210 -23.65 2.90 2.57
C GLU A 210 -25.19 2.85 2.63
N LEU A 211 -25.83 3.40 1.61
CA LEU A 211 -27.27 3.37 1.50
C LEU A 211 -27.67 2.24 0.54
N PRO A 212 -28.63 1.36 0.91
CA PRO A 212 -29.01 0.20 0.12
C PRO A 212 -29.91 0.59 -1.07
N TRP A 213 -29.57 1.67 -1.74
CA TRP A 213 -30.29 2.15 -2.92
C TRP A 213 -29.54 1.67 -4.16
N PHE A 214 -30.01 0.59 -4.72
CA PHE A 214 -29.40 -0.02 -5.87
C PHE A 214 -30.44 -0.30 -6.95
N SER A 215 -30.12 0.04 -8.18
CA SER A 215 -30.87 -0.29 -9.38
C SER A 215 -29.95 -1.02 -10.34
N PRO A 216 -30.18 -2.33 -10.61
CA PRO A 216 -29.31 -3.08 -11.51
C PRO A 216 -29.42 -2.51 -12.94
N ALA A 217 -28.30 -2.50 -13.65
CA ALA A 217 -28.35 -2.25 -15.09
C ALA A 217 -28.94 -3.49 -15.80
N PRO A 218 -29.73 -3.31 -16.85
CA PRO A 218 -30.02 -4.41 -17.74
C PRO A 218 -28.72 -4.91 -18.36
N VAL A 219 -28.62 -6.20 -18.56
CA VAL A 219 -27.55 -6.77 -19.39
C VAL A 219 -27.81 -6.28 -20.82
N VAL A 220 -27.16 -5.19 -21.20
CA VAL A 220 -27.17 -4.73 -22.59
C VAL A 220 -26.02 -5.44 -23.28
N GLU A 221 -26.31 -6.36 -24.17
CA GLU A 221 -25.34 -6.80 -25.17
C GLU A 221 -25.07 -5.57 -26.07
N GLU A 222 -23.97 -4.86 -25.81
CA GLU A 222 -23.49 -3.85 -26.74
C GLU A 222 -23.15 -4.58 -28.04
N LYS A 223 -23.92 -4.33 -29.08
CA LYS A 223 -23.56 -4.73 -30.44
C LYS A 223 -22.35 -3.90 -30.83
N GLU A 224 -21.16 -4.44 -30.61
CA GLU A 224 -19.94 -3.81 -31.01
C GLU A 224 -19.89 -3.69 -32.56
N GLN A 225 -19.79 -2.46 -33.02
CA GLN A 225 -19.74 -2.15 -34.46
C GLN A 225 -18.31 -2.14 -35.00
N ASN A 226 -17.30 -2.07 -34.11
CA ASN A 226 -15.89 -1.96 -34.51
C ASN A 226 -15.31 -3.33 -34.83
N THR A 227 -14.77 -3.47 -36.01
CA THR A 227 -14.05 -4.69 -36.44
C THR A 227 -12.65 -4.74 -35.83
N ILE A 228 -12.18 -5.95 -35.61
CA ILE A 228 -10.79 -6.24 -35.24
C ILE A 228 -10.13 -7.09 -36.32
N GLU A 229 -8.84 -6.95 -36.44
CA GLU A 229 -7.97 -7.77 -37.23
C GLU A 229 -7.10 -8.62 -36.29
N VAL A 230 -7.02 -9.92 -36.54
CA VAL A 230 -6.24 -10.86 -35.73
C VAL A 230 -5.23 -11.53 -36.64
N ASN A 231 -3.95 -11.27 -36.37
CA ASN A 231 -2.85 -11.80 -37.12
C ASN A 231 -1.92 -12.63 -36.22
N GLU A 232 -1.44 -13.73 -36.74
CA GLU A 232 -0.43 -14.56 -36.08
C GLU A 232 0.89 -14.45 -36.84
N GLU A 233 1.93 -13.99 -36.13
CA GLU A 233 3.29 -13.85 -36.69
C GLU A 233 4.27 -14.58 -35.76
N ASN A 234 4.80 -15.71 -36.22
CA ASN A 234 5.66 -16.58 -35.43
C ASN A 234 4.97 -16.98 -34.10
N ASP A 235 5.60 -16.60 -32.96
CA ASP A 235 5.07 -16.88 -31.64
C ASP A 235 4.24 -15.72 -31.07
N ARG A 236 3.73 -14.81 -31.91
CA ARG A 236 2.97 -13.62 -31.50
C ARG A 236 1.57 -13.65 -32.07
N LEU A 237 0.60 -13.39 -31.22
CA LEU A 237 -0.79 -13.09 -31.59
C LEU A 237 -0.99 -11.59 -31.53
N ILE A 238 -1.34 -10.96 -32.64
CA ILE A 238 -1.52 -9.52 -32.79
C ILE A 238 -2.99 -9.24 -33.04
N ILE A 239 -3.57 -8.36 -32.23
CA ILE A 239 -4.98 -7.97 -32.30
C ILE A 239 -5.00 -6.46 -32.53
N THR A 240 -5.52 -6.05 -33.67
CA THR A 240 -5.56 -4.64 -34.08
C THR A 240 -7.02 -4.20 -34.23
N GLY A 241 -7.38 -3.12 -33.58
CA GLY A 241 -8.65 -2.40 -33.79
C GLY A 241 -8.37 -0.99 -34.27
N LYS A 242 -9.42 -0.17 -34.34
CA LYS A 242 -9.34 1.21 -34.87
C LYS A 242 -8.25 2.05 -34.16
N ASP A 243 -8.22 2.00 -32.83
CA ASP A 243 -7.36 2.88 -32.01
C ASP A 243 -6.50 2.10 -31.03
N PHE A 244 -6.34 0.80 -31.22
CA PHE A 244 -5.53 -0.04 -30.36
C PHE A 244 -4.79 -1.14 -31.13
N ARG A 245 -3.69 -1.58 -30.58
CA ARG A 245 -2.94 -2.76 -31.05
C ARG A 245 -2.37 -3.48 -29.84
N TYR A 246 -2.79 -4.73 -29.64
CA TYR A 246 -2.35 -5.60 -28.56
C TYR A 246 -1.57 -6.77 -29.10
N MET A 247 -0.56 -7.20 -28.36
CA MET A 247 0.28 -8.32 -28.76
C MET A 247 0.49 -9.27 -27.60
N PHE A 248 0.21 -10.54 -27.83
CA PHE A 248 0.52 -11.62 -26.91
C PHE A 248 1.73 -12.41 -27.40
N ASP A 249 2.63 -12.75 -26.49
CA ASP A 249 3.68 -13.74 -26.72
C ASP A 249 3.11 -15.11 -26.36
N LYS A 250 3.03 -16.02 -27.35
CA LYS A 250 2.42 -17.35 -27.17
C LYS A 250 3.30 -18.30 -26.38
N ARG A 251 4.62 -18.06 -26.28
CA ARG A 251 5.56 -18.89 -25.51
C ARG A 251 5.44 -18.60 -24.00
N SER A 252 5.29 -17.35 -23.63
CA SER A 252 5.14 -16.95 -22.24
C SER A 252 3.67 -16.86 -21.80
N GLY A 253 2.74 -16.76 -22.74
CA GLY A 253 1.32 -16.51 -22.48
C GLY A 253 1.04 -15.08 -22.01
N GLU A 254 1.96 -14.13 -22.23
CA GLU A 254 1.87 -12.78 -21.70
C GLU A 254 1.34 -11.77 -22.74
N LEU A 255 0.55 -10.81 -22.29
CA LEU A 255 0.26 -9.59 -23.05
C LEU A 255 1.54 -8.75 -23.07
N SER A 256 2.30 -8.80 -24.16
CA SER A 256 3.64 -8.21 -24.28
C SER A 256 3.63 -6.76 -24.78
N SER A 257 2.54 -6.29 -25.39
CA SER A 257 2.35 -4.91 -25.84
C SER A 257 0.89 -4.51 -25.76
N LEU A 258 0.64 -3.30 -25.29
CA LEU A 258 -0.68 -2.69 -25.20
C LEU A 258 -0.57 -1.25 -25.70
N GLN A 259 -0.91 -1.04 -26.96
CA GLN A 259 -0.91 0.28 -27.59
C GLN A 259 -2.32 0.84 -27.70
N VAL A 260 -2.47 2.11 -27.33
CA VAL A 260 -3.70 2.89 -27.49
C VAL A 260 -3.35 4.20 -28.19
N SER A 261 -4.08 4.54 -29.24
CA SER A 261 -3.81 5.75 -30.06
C SER A 261 -2.35 5.85 -30.51
N GLY A 262 -1.72 4.70 -30.82
CA GLY A 262 -0.33 4.61 -31.29
C GLY A 262 0.73 4.70 -30.18
N LYS A 263 0.36 4.87 -28.92
CA LYS A 263 1.28 4.96 -27.77
C LYS A 263 1.32 3.63 -27.00
N GLU A 264 2.52 3.13 -26.70
CA GLU A 264 2.71 1.97 -25.83
C GLU A 264 2.45 2.37 -24.36
N LEU A 265 1.56 1.65 -23.69
CA LEU A 265 1.18 1.91 -22.31
C LEU A 265 1.70 0.85 -21.33
N LEU A 266 2.39 -0.15 -21.84
CA LEU A 266 2.83 -1.32 -21.10
C LEU A 266 4.32 -1.55 -21.29
N LYS A 267 5.05 -1.83 -20.20
CA LYS A 267 6.43 -2.36 -20.24
C LYS A 267 6.47 -3.86 -20.01
N ALA A 268 5.57 -4.38 -19.16
CA ALA A 268 5.34 -5.80 -18.96
C ALA A 268 3.88 -6.08 -18.61
N GLY A 269 3.33 -7.13 -19.17
CA GLY A 269 1.95 -7.55 -19.00
C GLY A 269 1.62 -8.03 -17.60
N GLY A 270 0.32 -8.20 -17.37
CA GLY A 270 -0.18 -8.68 -16.08
C GLY A 270 0.27 -10.10 -15.79
N ARG A 271 1.08 -10.26 -14.77
CA ARG A 271 1.54 -11.55 -14.26
C ARG A 271 0.88 -11.82 -12.91
N PHE A 272 0.62 -13.09 -12.63
CA PHE A 272 0.21 -13.50 -11.30
C PHE A 272 1.26 -13.07 -10.27
N ASN A 273 0.83 -12.48 -9.17
CA ASN A 273 1.69 -12.01 -8.10
C ASN A 273 1.11 -12.36 -6.74
N VAL A 274 1.97 -12.88 -5.88
CA VAL A 274 1.69 -13.15 -4.45
C VAL A 274 2.70 -12.49 -3.53
N TRP A 275 3.64 -11.70 -4.06
CA TRP A 275 4.73 -11.12 -3.30
C TRP A 275 4.56 -9.60 -3.12
N ARG A 276 4.87 -9.12 -1.93
CA ARG A 276 5.14 -7.71 -1.64
C ARG A 276 6.50 -7.57 -0.97
N ALA A 277 7.12 -6.41 -1.05
CA ALA A 277 8.27 -6.10 -0.22
C ALA A 277 7.86 -6.20 1.25
N PRO A 278 8.49 -7.10 2.05
CA PRO A 278 8.07 -7.32 3.43
C PRO A 278 8.10 -6.04 4.26
N LEU A 279 7.13 -5.91 5.14
CA LEU A 279 7.06 -4.79 6.08
C LEU A 279 8.11 -4.97 7.18
N ALA A 280 8.49 -3.88 7.83
CA ALA A 280 9.51 -3.90 8.88
C ALA A 280 9.19 -4.92 10.00
N ASN A 281 7.93 -5.02 10.41
CA ASN A 281 7.49 -5.98 11.43
C ASN A 281 7.37 -7.44 10.91
N GLU A 282 7.42 -7.65 9.61
CA GLU A 282 7.42 -9.00 8.99
C GLU A 282 8.83 -9.59 8.88
N VAL A 283 9.87 -8.74 8.95
CA VAL A 283 11.29 -9.13 8.90
C VAL A 283 12.04 -8.83 10.20
N ASP A 284 11.37 -8.34 11.22
CA ASP A 284 11.98 -7.92 12.46
C ASP A 284 12.44 -9.12 13.30
N GLU A 285 13.74 -9.43 13.21
CA GLU A 285 14.40 -10.48 13.96
C GLU A 285 14.38 -10.23 15.49
N TRP A 286 14.18 -8.99 15.90
CA TRP A 286 14.05 -8.65 17.31
C TRP A 286 12.87 -9.35 17.97
N ASN A 287 11.74 -9.41 17.30
CA ASN A 287 10.58 -10.16 17.74
C ASN A 287 10.87 -11.67 17.85
N TYR A 288 11.65 -12.23 16.94
CA TYR A 288 12.01 -13.63 16.94
C TYR A 288 12.93 -14.02 18.13
N ARG A 289 13.99 -13.28 18.35
CA ARG A 289 14.96 -13.58 19.41
C ARG A 289 14.39 -13.34 20.82
N ARG A 290 13.47 -12.39 20.97
CA ARG A 290 12.75 -12.13 22.22
C ARG A 290 11.51 -12.97 22.42
N SER A 291 11.06 -13.65 21.40
CA SER A 291 9.86 -14.48 21.48
C SER A 291 10.09 -15.74 22.30
N ASN A 292 10.28 -15.56 23.56
CA ASN A 292 9.87 -16.59 24.48
C ASN A 292 8.32 -16.59 24.42
N THR A 293 7.82 -17.26 23.38
CA THR A 293 6.41 -17.31 22.97
C THR A 293 5.44 -17.69 24.09
N LYS A 294 5.94 -18.24 25.17
CA LYS A 294 5.18 -18.58 26.36
C LYS A 294 4.52 -17.39 27.06
N HIS A 295 5.03 -16.17 26.85
CA HIS A 295 4.52 -14.98 27.52
C HIS A 295 3.58 -14.11 26.67
N PHE A 296 3.60 -14.24 25.34
CA PHE A 296 2.93 -13.30 24.44
C PHE A 296 1.92 -13.96 23.47
N GLY A 297 1.74 -15.26 23.57
CA GLY A 297 0.80 -16.00 22.73
C GLY A 297 1.37 -16.40 21.36
N GLU A 298 0.55 -17.03 20.55
CA GLU A 298 0.95 -17.69 19.31
C GLU A 298 1.42 -16.74 18.21
N PHE A 299 1.04 -15.47 18.28
CA PHE A 299 1.31 -14.48 17.24
C PHE A 299 2.60 -13.69 17.46
N PHE A 300 3.17 -13.77 18.63
CA PHE A 300 4.35 -13.01 18.99
C PHE A 300 5.63 -13.71 18.49
N GLY A 301 6.40 -13.03 17.68
CA GLY A 301 7.72 -13.52 17.25
C GLY A 301 7.74 -14.46 16.05
N ARG A 302 6.66 -14.56 15.29
CA ARG A 302 6.69 -15.25 14.00
C ARG A 302 7.04 -14.26 12.89
N PHE A 303 8.13 -14.55 12.15
CA PHE A 303 8.46 -13.84 10.93
C PHE A 303 7.60 -14.34 9.78
N ALA A 304 6.63 -13.58 9.37
CA ALA A 304 5.86 -13.89 8.18
C ALA A 304 6.76 -14.00 6.95
N ALA A 305 7.71 -13.08 6.78
CA ALA A 305 8.64 -13.10 5.66
C ALA A 305 9.54 -14.35 5.64
N SER A 306 9.98 -14.86 6.79
CA SER A 306 10.77 -16.09 6.87
C SER A 306 10.01 -17.31 6.32
N GLU A 307 8.72 -17.44 6.66
CA GLU A 307 7.86 -18.49 6.13
C GLU A 307 7.66 -18.33 4.62
N TRP A 308 7.46 -17.10 4.14
CA TRP A 308 7.31 -16.78 2.72
C TRP A 308 8.57 -17.08 1.91
N TYR A 309 9.74 -16.73 2.43
CA TYR A 309 11.03 -17.08 1.81
C TYR A 309 11.24 -18.60 1.79
N SER A 310 10.91 -19.30 2.87
CA SER A 310 11.04 -20.77 2.95
C SER A 310 10.09 -21.48 1.98
N ALA A 311 8.88 -20.95 1.78
CA ALA A 311 7.94 -21.44 0.78
C ALA A 311 8.36 -21.04 -0.65
N GLY A 312 9.26 -20.06 -0.80
CA GLY A 312 9.79 -19.62 -2.10
C GLY A 312 8.86 -18.72 -2.89
N ILE A 313 7.83 -18.13 -2.27
CA ILE A 313 6.88 -17.25 -2.99
C ILE A 313 7.47 -15.89 -3.38
N HIS A 314 8.66 -15.54 -2.88
CA HIS A 314 9.37 -14.32 -3.22
C HIS A 314 9.95 -14.33 -4.65
N SER A 315 10.07 -15.51 -5.26
CA SER A 315 10.58 -15.69 -6.63
C SER A 315 9.79 -16.79 -7.33
N LEU A 316 9.08 -16.40 -8.36
CA LEU A 316 8.15 -17.26 -9.08
C LEU A 316 8.68 -17.55 -10.48
N LYS A 317 8.52 -18.79 -10.94
CA LYS A 317 8.86 -19.20 -12.29
C LYS A 317 7.62 -19.71 -13.01
N THR A 318 7.21 -19.00 -14.07
CA THR A 318 6.06 -19.40 -14.90
C THR A 318 6.48 -20.44 -15.91
N LEU A 319 5.72 -21.53 -15.99
CA LEU A 319 5.79 -22.54 -17.03
C LEU A 319 4.50 -22.47 -17.83
N GLN A 320 4.60 -22.07 -19.07
CA GLN A 320 3.48 -22.01 -20.01
C GLN A 320 3.08 -23.42 -20.43
N GLU A 321 1.80 -23.77 -20.33
CA GLU A 321 1.26 -25.08 -20.71
C GLU A 321 0.38 -25.01 -21.95
N GLU A 322 -0.54 -24.03 -22.01
CA GLU A 322 -1.54 -23.95 -23.07
C GLU A 322 -1.76 -22.49 -23.46
N PHE A 323 -1.76 -22.23 -24.75
CA PHE A 323 -2.20 -20.97 -25.35
C PHE A 323 -3.10 -21.29 -26.54
N ASP A 324 -4.35 -20.93 -26.43
CA ASP A 324 -5.37 -21.13 -27.46
C ASP A 324 -6.17 -19.86 -27.66
N TYR A 325 -6.65 -19.60 -28.88
CA TYR A 325 -7.50 -18.45 -29.16
C TYR A 325 -8.58 -18.73 -30.17
N LYS A 326 -9.65 -17.96 -30.09
CA LYS A 326 -10.80 -18.05 -30.99
C LYS A 326 -11.27 -16.65 -31.36
N VAL A 327 -11.41 -16.39 -32.63
CA VAL A 327 -12.02 -15.15 -33.14
C VAL A 327 -13.55 -15.29 -33.02
N ILE A 328 -14.18 -14.28 -32.43
CA ILE A 328 -15.63 -14.22 -32.16
C ILE A 328 -16.26 -13.21 -33.11
N GLY A 329 -16.89 -13.71 -34.16
CA GLY A 329 -17.41 -12.84 -35.22
C GLY A 329 -16.30 -12.01 -35.87
N ASN A 330 -16.57 -10.72 -36.09
CA ASN A 330 -15.62 -9.77 -36.65
C ASN A 330 -15.18 -8.67 -35.63
N SER A 331 -15.65 -8.77 -34.39
CA SER A 331 -15.47 -7.72 -33.39
C SER A 331 -14.94 -8.21 -32.04
N GLY A 332 -14.56 -9.47 -31.91
CA GLY A 332 -14.06 -10.01 -30.65
C GLY A 332 -13.05 -11.13 -30.80
N VAL A 333 -12.20 -11.31 -29.79
CA VAL A 333 -11.33 -12.49 -29.68
C VAL A 333 -11.32 -12.99 -28.23
N GLU A 334 -11.39 -14.31 -28.08
CA GLU A 334 -11.23 -15.01 -26.83
C GLU A 334 -9.86 -15.72 -26.84
N ILE A 335 -9.07 -15.58 -25.76
CA ILE A 335 -7.79 -16.25 -25.60
C ILE A 335 -7.80 -16.99 -24.28
N ASN A 336 -7.46 -18.26 -24.30
CA ASN A 336 -7.36 -19.11 -23.14
C ASN A 336 -5.90 -19.47 -22.89
N ILE A 337 -5.42 -19.24 -21.67
CA ILE A 337 -4.04 -19.46 -21.28
C ILE A 337 -4.04 -20.30 -19.99
N LYS A 338 -3.20 -21.35 -19.97
CA LYS A 338 -2.89 -22.09 -18.74
C LYS A 338 -1.42 -22.04 -18.50
N ASN A 339 -1.05 -21.81 -17.26
CA ASN A 339 0.32 -21.94 -16.81
C ASN A 339 0.41 -22.45 -15.38
N VAL A 340 1.55 -23.01 -15.06
CA VAL A 340 1.94 -23.37 -13.71
C VAL A 340 3.02 -22.40 -13.25
N VAL A 341 2.80 -21.78 -12.12
CA VAL A 341 3.75 -20.84 -11.52
C VAL A 341 4.39 -21.52 -10.32
N LEU A 342 5.64 -21.96 -10.50
CA LEU A 342 6.41 -22.64 -9.47
C LEU A 342 6.99 -21.62 -8.48
N THR A 343 6.98 -21.98 -7.20
CA THR A 343 7.72 -21.25 -6.16
C THR A 343 9.22 -21.60 -6.23
N ALA A 344 10.09 -20.71 -5.77
CA ALA A 344 11.54 -20.92 -5.77
C ALA A 344 11.97 -22.14 -4.92
N SER A 345 11.16 -22.56 -3.95
CA SER A 345 11.41 -23.78 -3.17
C SER A 345 11.23 -25.05 -4.01
N GLY A 346 10.55 -24.97 -5.15
CA GLY A 346 10.17 -26.12 -5.98
C GLY A 346 9.14 -27.06 -5.37
N ARG A 347 8.61 -26.75 -4.18
CA ARG A 347 7.64 -27.59 -3.46
C ARG A 347 6.21 -27.10 -3.54
N GLY A 348 6.02 -25.84 -3.92
CA GLY A 348 4.71 -25.22 -4.10
C GLY A 348 4.54 -24.69 -5.52
N ALA A 349 3.29 -24.59 -5.95
CA ALA A 349 2.91 -24.07 -7.25
C ALA A 349 1.56 -23.35 -7.20
N PHE A 350 1.28 -22.57 -8.24
CA PHE A 350 -0.03 -21.98 -8.49
C PHE A 350 -0.46 -22.36 -9.90
N LEU A 351 -1.59 -23.04 -10.00
CA LEU A 351 -2.19 -23.39 -11.29
C LEU A 351 -3.08 -22.24 -11.73
N ASN A 352 -2.66 -21.55 -12.78
CA ASN A 352 -3.35 -20.37 -13.30
C ASN A 352 -4.10 -20.70 -14.60
N ARG A 353 -5.30 -20.16 -14.70
CA ARG A 353 -6.09 -20.16 -15.93
C ARG A 353 -6.57 -18.75 -16.20
N TYR A 354 -6.21 -18.23 -17.37
CA TYR A 354 -6.68 -16.93 -17.84
C TYR A 354 -7.60 -17.11 -19.03
N LYS A 355 -8.68 -16.36 -19.02
CA LYS A 355 -9.60 -16.22 -20.14
C LYS A 355 -9.70 -14.74 -20.49
N TYR A 356 -8.99 -14.34 -21.53
CA TYR A 356 -9.07 -12.99 -22.07
C TYR A 356 -10.22 -12.91 -23.07
N ASN A 357 -11.03 -11.85 -22.98
CA ASN A 357 -11.97 -11.47 -24.02
C ASN A 357 -11.63 -10.04 -24.41
N ILE A 358 -11.32 -9.81 -25.67
CA ILE A 358 -10.96 -8.52 -26.23
C ILE A 358 -12.02 -8.13 -27.23
N SER A 359 -12.60 -6.95 -27.04
CA SER A 359 -13.68 -6.43 -27.87
C SER A 359 -13.20 -5.48 -28.94
N GLY A 360 -14.03 -5.18 -29.93
CA GLY A 360 -13.75 -4.20 -30.97
C GLY A 360 -13.55 -2.77 -30.49
N SER A 361 -14.00 -2.45 -29.29
CA SER A 361 -13.72 -1.17 -28.61
C SER A 361 -12.35 -1.15 -27.92
N GLY A 362 -11.64 -2.29 -27.88
CA GLY A 362 -10.36 -2.45 -27.20
C GLY A 362 -10.47 -2.77 -25.70
N ILE A 363 -11.67 -3.02 -25.19
CA ILE A 363 -11.85 -3.44 -23.81
C ILE A 363 -11.33 -4.86 -23.66
N ILE A 364 -10.46 -5.08 -22.68
CA ILE A 364 -9.94 -6.38 -22.29
C ILE A 364 -10.66 -6.82 -21.01
N THR A 365 -11.26 -7.99 -21.03
CA THR A 365 -11.78 -8.64 -19.82
C THR A 365 -10.98 -9.91 -19.57
N ILE A 366 -10.46 -10.06 -18.36
CA ILE A 366 -9.62 -11.20 -17.94
C ILE A 366 -10.37 -11.95 -16.84
N GLY A 367 -10.86 -13.15 -17.12
CA GLY A 367 -11.24 -14.11 -16.09
C GLY A 367 -9.98 -14.83 -15.62
N HIS A 368 -9.65 -14.75 -14.34
CA HIS A 368 -8.47 -15.38 -13.77
C HIS A 368 -8.85 -16.33 -12.64
N SER A 369 -8.46 -17.58 -12.77
CA SER A 369 -8.60 -18.62 -11.74
C SER A 369 -7.23 -19.09 -11.31
N VAL A 370 -6.98 -19.08 -9.99
CA VAL A 370 -5.72 -19.48 -9.35
C VAL A 370 -6.03 -20.58 -8.35
N ILE A 371 -5.28 -21.68 -8.42
CA ILE A 371 -5.39 -22.80 -7.47
C ILE A 371 -3.99 -23.05 -6.90
N PRO A 372 -3.75 -22.78 -5.61
CA PRO A 372 -2.52 -23.18 -4.94
C PRO A 372 -2.40 -24.70 -4.88
N ASP A 373 -1.18 -25.22 -5.02
CA ASP A 373 -0.85 -26.64 -4.98
C ASP A 373 0.49 -26.85 -4.28
N GLY A 374 0.61 -27.97 -3.54
CA GLY A 374 1.84 -28.32 -2.79
C GLY A 374 2.04 -27.48 -1.52
N ASP A 375 3.31 -27.27 -1.14
CA ASP A 375 3.68 -26.59 0.10
C ASP A 375 3.47 -25.09 -0.01
N MET A 376 2.54 -24.55 0.77
CA MET A 376 2.22 -23.13 0.85
C MET A 376 2.52 -22.58 2.25
N PRO A 377 2.85 -21.29 2.38
CA PRO A 377 2.93 -20.66 3.69
C PRO A 377 1.54 -20.61 4.33
N ALA A 378 1.48 -20.41 5.64
CA ALA A 378 0.22 -20.33 6.38
C ALA A 378 -0.74 -19.25 5.80
N TRP A 379 -0.20 -18.17 5.28
CA TRP A 379 -0.93 -17.10 4.60
C TRP A 379 -0.02 -16.37 3.59
N LEU A 380 -0.65 -15.67 2.64
CA LEU A 380 0.02 -14.93 1.56
C LEU A 380 0.03 -13.44 1.87
N PRO A 381 1.08 -12.69 1.50
CA PRO A 381 1.10 -11.23 1.65
C PRO A 381 0.06 -10.52 0.77
N ARG A 382 -0.16 -11.04 -0.43
CA ARG A 382 -1.18 -10.61 -1.40
C ARG A 382 -1.52 -11.72 -2.37
N THR A 383 -2.54 -11.52 -3.17
CA THR A 383 -2.81 -12.31 -4.37
C THR A 383 -3.51 -11.43 -5.41
N GLY A 384 -2.99 -11.43 -6.62
CA GLY A 384 -3.49 -10.59 -7.69
C GLY A 384 -2.66 -10.66 -8.96
N MET A 385 -2.68 -9.58 -9.71
CA MET A 385 -1.86 -9.40 -10.91
C MET A 385 -1.00 -8.14 -10.78
N GLN A 386 0.23 -8.22 -11.27
CA GLN A 386 1.15 -7.10 -11.36
C GLN A 386 1.43 -6.76 -12.81
N TRP A 387 1.36 -5.48 -13.15
CA TRP A 387 1.77 -4.91 -14.43
C TRP A 387 2.93 -3.95 -14.23
N ILE A 388 3.76 -3.80 -15.26
CA ILE A 388 4.69 -2.68 -15.34
C ILE A 388 4.15 -1.76 -16.44
N LEU A 389 3.53 -0.66 -16.02
CA LEU A 389 2.97 0.34 -16.92
C LEU A 389 4.06 1.30 -17.40
N ASP A 390 3.83 1.96 -18.54
CA ASP A 390 4.75 3.00 -19.00
C ASP A 390 4.81 4.16 -18.00
N ARG A 391 5.99 4.72 -17.82
CA ARG A 391 6.24 5.79 -16.82
C ARG A 391 5.38 7.04 -17.05
N SER A 392 4.95 7.29 -18.29
CA SER A 392 4.09 8.44 -18.60
C SER A 392 2.70 8.37 -17.96
N LEU A 393 2.24 7.18 -17.51
CA LEU A 393 0.95 7.01 -16.84
C LEU A 393 1.00 7.39 -15.36
N GLY A 394 1.67 8.51 -15.07
CA GLY A 394 1.98 8.96 -13.71
C GLY A 394 0.80 9.50 -12.90
N ASN A 395 -0.39 9.70 -13.49
CA ASN A 395 -1.56 10.19 -12.80
C ASN A 395 -2.51 9.06 -12.43
N ALA A 396 -2.91 9.00 -11.17
CA ALA A 396 -3.87 8.02 -10.65
C ALA A 396 -5.16 8.71 -10.18
N GLU A 397 -6.30 8.21 -10.65
CA GLU A 397 -7.62 8.55 -10.12
C GLU A 397 -8.32 7.24 -9.73
N TRP A 398 -8.93 7.19 -8.54
CA TRP A 398 -9.61 5.96 -8.11
C TRP A 398 -10.90 6.26 -7.34
N TYR A 399 -11.84 5.32 -7.42
CA TYR A 399 -13.02 5.26 -6.56
C TYR A 399 -12.88 4.11 -5.57
N GLY A 400 -12.56 4.44 -4.34
CA GLY A 400 -12.25 3.52 -3.27
C GLY A 400 -11.94 4.25 -1.98
N ARG A 401 -11.21 3.62 -1.05
CA ARG A 401 -10.78 4.28 0.18
C ARG A 401 -9.55 5.16 -0.07
N GLY A 402 -9.51 6.29 0.62
CA GLY A 402 -8.40 7.26 0.48
C GLY A 402 -8.56 8.53 1.32
N PRO A 403 -7.73 9.55 1.01
CA PRO A 403 -6.71 9.58 -0.04
C PRO A 403 -5.41 8.85 0.31
N GLN A 404 -5.06 8.70 1.60
CA GLN A 404 -3.82 8.07 2.05
C GLN A 404 -3.88 6.55 1.89
N GLU A 405 -2.71 5.89 2.01
CA GLU A 405 -2.65 4.44 2.01
C GLU A 405 -3.47 3.84 3.17
N ASN A 406 -4.04 2.71 2.89
CA ASN A 406 -4.82 1.96 3.87
C ASN A 406 -4.76 0.46 3.56
N TYR A 407 -4.84 -0.35 4.60
CA TYR A 407 -4.73 -1.81 4.52
C TYR A 407 -5.97 -2.46 5.14
N PRO A 408 -6.26 -3.74 4.89
CA PRO A 408 -7.49 -4.40 5.38
C PRO A 408 -7.73 -4.25 6.89
N ASP A 409 -6.68 -4.29 7.69
CA ASP A 409 -6.71 -4.12 9.15
C ASP A 409 -6.59 -2.65 9.61
N ARG A 410 -6.42 -1.72 8.67
CA ARG A 410 -6.22 -0.29 8.90
C ARG A 410 -6.93 0.53 7.82
N LYS A 411 -8.25 0.38 7.69
CA LYS A 411 -9.03 1.02 6.63
C LYS A 411 -10.22 1.86 7.12
N SER A 412 -10.68 1.67 8.35
CA SER A 412 -11.87 2.37 8.86
C SER A 412 -11.65 3.87 9.05
N GLY A 413 -10.38 4.31 9.09
CA GLY A 413 -9.99 5.72 9.13
C GLY A 413 -10.15 6.49 7.81
N TYR A 414 -10.57 5.83 6.73
CA TYR A 414 -10.57 6.38 5.38
C TYR A 414 -11.95 6.27 4.73
N LYS A 415 -12.42 7.38 4.17
CA LYS A 415 -13.72 7.44 3.47
C LYS A 415 -13.62 6.79 2.10
N ILE A 416 -14.73 6.23 1.65
CA ILE A 416 -14.91 5.82 0.25
C ILE A 416 -15.28 7.06 -0.55
N GLY A 417 -14.54 7.34 -1.61
CA GLY A 417 -14.74 8.50 -2.47
C GLY A 417 -13.93 8.41 -3.75
N VAL A 418 -14.02 9.44 -4.58
CA VAL A 418 -13.16 9.59 -5.76
C VAL A 418 -11.98 10.48 -5.40
N TYR A 419 -10.78 9.94 -5.56
CA TYR A 419 -9.53 10.59 -5.21
C TYR A 419 -8.58 10.64 -6.39
N ARG A 420 -7.62 11.58 -6.33
CA ARG A 420 -6.57 11.77 -7.33
C ARG A 420 -5.21 11.96 -6.66
N SER A 421 -4.19 11.43 -7.27
CA SER A 421 -2.79 11.66 -6.90
C SER A 421 -1.89 11.38 -8.11
N THR A 422 -0.61 11.72 -7.97
CA THR A 422 0.41 11.16 -8.85
C THR A 422 1.01 9.90 -8.23
N VAL A 423 1.64 9.05 -9.03
CA VAL A 423 2.39 7.87 -8.52
C VAL A 423 3.44 8.30 -7.50
N ASP A 424 4.17 9.38 -7.78
CA ASP A 424 5.16 9.92 -6.86
C ASP A 424 4.51 10.52 -5.60
N GLY A 425 3.33 11.15 -5.72
CA GLY A 425 2.55 11.68 -4.59
C GLY A 425 1.94 10.61 -3.68
N MET A 426 1.90 9.35 -4.13
CA MET A 426 1.46 8.21 -3.31
C MET A 426 2.61 7.55 -2.54
N TYR A 427 3.85 8.04 -2.69
CA TYR A 427 5.00 7.52 -1.98
C TYR A 427 4.91 7.81 -0.49
N GLU A 428 5.10 6.77 0.33
CA GLU A 428 5.25 6.90 1.78
C GLU A 428 6.69 6.55 2.16
N PRO A 429 7.47 7.51 2.69
CA PRO A 429 8.90 7.34 2.91
C PRO A 429 9.20 6.60 4.22
N TYR A 430 8.80 5.34 4.30
CA TYR A 430 9.19 4.48 5.40
C TYR A 430 10.71 4.41 5.50
N LEU A 431 11.27 4.52 6.71
CA LEU A 431 12.72 4.56 6.92
C LEU A 431 13.42 3.29 6.40
N ILE A 432 12.79 2.15 6.61
CA ILE A 432 13.16 0.90 5.95
C ILE A 432 12.20 0.75 4.77
N PRO A 433 12.71 0.78 3.52
CA PRO A 433 11.87 0.56 2.36
C PRO A 433 11.09 -0.74 2.46
N GLN A 434 9.81 -0.68 2.14
CA GLN A 434 8.87 -1.76 2.25
C GLN A 434 7.72 -1.55 1.27
N ASP A 435 6.76 -2.49 1.22
CA ASP A 435 5.51 -2.28 0.51
C ASP A 435 4.77 -1.06 1.09
N TYR A 436 4.19 -0.24 0.21
CA TYR A 436 3.47 0.97 0.59
C TYR A 436 2.44 1.35 -0.47
N GLY A 437 1.60 2.31 -0.13
CA GLY A 437 0.73 2.96 -1.09
C GLY A 437 -0.54 2.17 -1.45
N LEU A 438 -0.89 1.12 -0.69
CA LEU A 438 -2.11 0.36 -0.94
C LEU A 438 -3.35 1.24 -0.77
N ARG A 439 -4.32 1.11 -1.67
CA ARG A 439 -5.70 1.62 -1.59
C ARG A 439 -6.65 0.45 -1.63
N THR A 440 -7.57 0.37 -0.67
CA THR A 440 -8.48 -0.76 -0.55
C THR A 440 -9.88 -0.45 -1.03
N GLU A 441 -10.65 -1.51 -1.29
CA GLU A 441 -12.07 -1.44 -1.63
C GLU A 441 -12.36 -0.56 -2.85
N ASN A 442 -11.52 -0.69 -3.90
CA ASN A 442 -11.69 0.08 -5.12
C ASN A 442 -12.76 -0.54 -6.03
N ARG A 443 -13.52 0.32 -6.71
CA ARG A 443 -14.45 0.00 -7.77
C ARG A 443 -13.76 0.09 -9.13
N TRP A 444 -12.94 1.12 -9.28
CA TRP A 444 -12.08 1.33 -10.44
C TRP A 444 -10.87 2.19 -10.08
N VAL A 445 -9.84 2.09 -10.90
CA VAL A 445 -8.67 2.96 -10.88
C VAL A 445 -8.27 3.29 -12.32
N ARG A 446 -7.93 4.56 -12.57
CA ARG A 446 -7.41 5.08 -13.83
C ARG A 446 -5.96 5.45 -13.66
N MET A 447 -5.14 5.00 -14.58
CA MET A 447 -3.74 5.37 -14.71
C MET A 447 -3.59 6.10 -16.04
N THR A 448 -3.25 7.40 -16.00
CA THR A 448 -3.26 8.26 -17.21
C THR A 448 -2.00 9.10 -17.30
N ASP A 449 -1.71 9.53 -18.52
CA ASP A 449 -0.76 10.62 -18.76
C ASP A 449 -1.41 11.99 -18.53
N ASP A 450 -0.63 13.06 -18.71
CA ASP A 450 -1.09 14.44 -18.52
C ASP A 450 -2.19 14.88 -19.52
N ASN A 451 -2.36 14.14 -20.62
CA ASN A 451 -3.39 14.39 -21.60
C ASN A 451 -4.67 13.55 -21.38
N GLY A 452 -4.66 12.67 -20.37
CA GLY A 452 -5.78 11.79 -20.06
C GLY A 452 -5.78 10.46 -20.82
N LEU A 453 -4.79 10.22 -21.69
CA LEU A 453 -4.60 8.91 -22.33
C LEU A 453 -4.14 7.89 -21.30
N GLY A 454 -4.75 6.71 -21.26
CA GLY A 454 -4.36 5.70 -20.29
C GLY A 454 -5.28 4.50 -20.23
N LEU A 455 -5.37 3.91 -19.05
CA LEU A 455 -6.11 2.69 -18.77
C LEU A 455 -6.98 2.85 -17.52
N GLU A 456 -8.22 2.38 -17.59
CA GLU A 456 -9.08 2.17 -16.43
C GLU A 456 -9.13 0.68 -16.11
N PHE A 457 -8.82 0.35 -14.86
CA PHE A 457 -8.93 -1.02 -14.33
C PHE A 457 -10.13 -1.10 -13.39
N SER A 458 -10.90 -2.17 -13.52
CA SER A 458 -12.02 -2.47 -12.61
C SER A 458 -12.15 -3.98 -12.40
N GLY A 459 -12.83 -4.37 -11.33
CA GLY A 459 -13.07 -5.77 -10.98
C GLY A 459 -14.54 -6.12 -10.95
N ASN A 460 -14.86 -7.41 -11.00
CA ASN A 460 -16.22 -7.89 -10.70
C ASN A 460 -16.54 -7.89 -9.19
N LYS A 461 -15.54 -7.63 -8.38
CA LYS A 461 -15.59 -7.44 -6.92
C LYS A 461 -14.70 -6.26 -6.57
N LEU A 462 -14.86 -5.75 -5.35
CA LEU A 462 -13.92 -4.77 -4.80
C LEU A 462 -12.50 -5.35 -4.81
N PHE A 463 -11.53 -4.52 -5.13
CA PHE A 463 -10.12 -4.89 -5.22
C PHE A 463 -9.24 -3.86 -4.52
N ASN A 464 -7.98 -4.20 -4.33
CA ASN A 464 -6.98 -3.28 -3.81
C ASN A 464 -5.98 -2.96 -4.93
N PHE A 465 -5.37 -1.76 -4.89
CA PHE A 465 -4.28 -1.44 -5.80
C PHE A 465 -3.17 -0.66 -5.10
N SER A 466 -1.98 -0.77 -5.67
CA SER A 466 -0.87 0.16 -5.44
C SER A 466 -0.16 0.46 -6.76
N ALA A 467 0.42 1.66 -6.86
CA ALA A 467 1.21 2.09 -8.00
C ALA A 467 2.49 2.75 -7.48
N GLN A 468 3.64 2.22 -7.88
CA GLN A 468 4.93 2.57 -7.29
C GLN A 468 5.96 2.86 -8.39
N PRO A 469 6.83 3.88 -8.22
CA PRO A 469 7.91 4.15 -9.16
C PRO A 469 9.09 3.17 -9.01
N TYR A 470 9.06 2.32 -8.00
CA TYR A 470 10.11 1.35 -7.69
C TYR A 470 9.64 -0.07 -8.01
N SER A 471 10.57 -0.94 -8.40
CA SER A 471 10.25 -2.35 -8.50
C SER A 471 10.08 -2.98 -7.12
N THR A 472 9.24 -4.02 -7.02
CA THR A 472 9.08 -4.78 -5.78
C THR A 472 10.40 -5.38 -5.30
N GLU A 473 11.29 -5.75 -6.22
CA GLU A 473 12.62 -6.26 -5.90
C GLU A 473 13.51 -5.18 -5.28
N ASN A 474 13.51 -3.96 -5.81
CA ASN A 474 14.28 -2.86 -5.23
C ASN A 474 13.77 -2.50 -3.83
N LEU A 475 12.45 -2.41 -3.63
CA LEU A 475 11.85 -2.22 -2.30
C LEU A 475 12.20 -3.34 -1.32
N THR A 476 12.28 -4.58 -1.79
CA THR A 476 12.64 -5.74 -0.95
C THR A 476 14.10 -5.72 -0.51
N LYS A 477 15.01 -5.28 -1.40
CA LYS A 477 16.46 -5.30 -1.15
C LYS A 477 16.99 -4.05 -0.46
N ALA A 478 16.34 -2.91 -0.66
CA ALA A 478 16.77 -1.65 -0.08
C ALA A 478 16.61 -1.65 1.45
N VAL A 479 17.67 -1.31 2.17
CA VAL A 479 17.68 -1.14 3.63
C VAL A 479 17.42 0.31 3.99
N TYR A 480 17.78 1.25 3.10
CA TYR A 480 17.64 2.69 3.29
C TYR A 480 16.97 3.33 2.08
N THR A 481 16.28 4.44 2.31
CA THR A 481 15.56 5.17 1.26
C THR A 481 16.47 5.66 0.12
N TYR A 482 17.73 6.01 0.39
CA TYR A 482 18.68 6.42 -0.65
C TYR A 482 19.11 5.30 -1.61
N GLN A 483 18.83 4.04 -1.26
CA GLN A 483 19.07 2.88 -2.14
C GLN A 483 17.93 2.62 -3.11
N LEU A 484 16.82 3.35 -2.96
CA LEU A 484 15.70 3.25 -3.87
C LEU A 484 16.04 3.90 -5.21
N GLN A 485 15.86 3.15 -6.28
CA GLN A 485 16.09 3.59 -7.65
C GLN A 485 14.79 3.46 -8.44
N PRO A 486 14.24 4.59 -8.94
CA PRO A 486 13.07 4.53 -9.80
C PRO A 486 13.32 3.66 -11.03
N SER A 487 12.37 2.79 -11.33
CA SER A 487 12.38 1.98 -12.55
C SER A 487 11.95 2.82 -13.79
N ASP A 488 12.14 2.29 -14.98
CA ASP A 488 11.67 2.93 -16.22
C ASP A 488 10.15 2.78 -16.44
N GLY A 489 9.48 2.08 -15.55
CA GLY A 489 8.03 1.89 -15.53
C GLY A 489 7.41 2.10 -14.17
N ILE A 490 6.09 1.94 -14.09
CA ILE A 490 5.30 1.98 -12.87
C ILE A 490 4.93 0.55 -12.51
N THR A 491 5.35 0.10 -11.33
CA THR A 491 4.88 -1.16 -10.76
C THR A 491 3.45 -0.97 -10.29
N PHE A 492 2.50 -1.49 -11.05
CA PHE A 492 1.07 -1.43 -10.77
C PHE A 492 0.57 -2.79 -10.31
N ASN A 493 0.08 -2.86 -9.08
CA ASN A 493 -0.53 -4.06 -8.50
C ASN A 493 -2.05 -3.90 -8.50
N PHE A 494 -2.73 -4.89 -9.04
CA PHE A 494 -4.16 -5.09 -8.95
C PHE A 494 -4.40 -6.34 -8.11
N ASP A 495 -4.73 -6.16 -6.84
CA ASP A 495 -4.81 -7.26 -5.89
C ASP A 495 -6.26 -7.69 -5.67
N TYR A 496 -6.50 -8.98 -5.80
CA TYR A 496 -7.78 -9.61 -5.44
C TYR A 496 -7.98 -9.60 -3.94
N ALA A 497 -6.88 -9.80 -3.21
CA ALA A 497 -6.81 -9.66 -1.77
C ALA A 497 -5.38 -9.29 -1.35
N THR A 498 -5.28 -8.58 -0.23
CA THR A 498 -4.00 -8.21 0.39
C THR A 498 -4.13 -8.43 1.89
N SER A 499 -3.13 -9.02 2.51
CA SER A 499 -3.10 -9.17 3.96
C SER A 499 -2.86 -7.83 4.65
N GLY A 500 -3.30 -7.73 5.89
CA GLY A 500 -3.07 -6.59 6.76
C GLY A 500 -1.59 -6.31 7.00
N VAL A 501 -1.32 -5.28 7.77
CA VAL A 501 0.04 -4.85 8.15
C VAL A 501 0.42 -5.31 9.56
N GLY A 502 -0.56 -5.61 10.41
CA GLY A 502 -0.30 -5.96 11.81
C GLY A 502 0.31 -4.80 12.61
N CYS A 503 1.09 -5.14 13.62
CA CYS A 503 1.88 -4.16 14.37
C CYS A 503 3.25 -4.74 14.73
N THR A 504 4.17 -3.90 15.22
CA THR A 504 5.57 -4.24 15.48
C THR A 504 5.77 -5.49 16.37
N ALA A 505 4.89 -5.72 17.32
CA ALA A 505 5.02 -6.82 18.27
C ALA A 505 4.10 -8.00 17.95
N LEU A 506 3.12 -7.81 17.08
CA LEU A 506 2.07 -8.78 16.79
C LEU A 506 1.96 -9.00 15.28
N SER A 507 1.76 -10.23 14.90
CA SER A 507 1.44 -10.57 13.52
C SER A 507 0.05 -10.06 13.13
N VAL A 508 -0.29 -10.18 11.86
CA VAL A 508 -1.61 -9.88 11.32
C VAL A 508 -2.64 -10.86 11.90
N PHE A 509 -3.77 -10.35 12.39
CA PHE A 509 -4.86 -11.22 12.86
C PHE A 509 -5.41 -12.11 11.75
N PRO A 510 -5.90 -13.32 12.06
CA PRO A 510 -6.36 -14.29 11.07
C PRO A 510 -7.41 -13.75 10.08
N GLU A 511 -8.31 -12.90 10.54
CA GLU A 511 -9.36 -12.28 9.70
C GLU A 511 -8.81 -11.32 8.63
N TYR A 512 -7.56 -10.88 8.78
CA TYR A 512 -6.88 -10.01 7.82
C TYR A 512 -5.76 -10.73 7.05
N GLN A 513 -5.67 -12.05 7.15
CA GLN A 513 -4.72 -12.87 6.42
C GLN A 513 -5.34 -13.40 5.12
N VAL A 514 -4.60 -13.35 4.04
CA VAL A 514 -4.98 -13.97 2.77
C VAL A 514 -4.56 -15.44 2.79
N MET A 515 -5.52 -16.32 2.93
CA MET A 515 -5.25 -17.75 2.94
C MET A 515 -4.88 -18.26 1.54
N PRO A 516 -3.93 -19.22 1.41
CA PRO A 516 -3.61 -19.85 0.13
C PRO A 516 -4.75 -20.81 -0.26
N GLN A 517 -5.75 -20.27 -0.95
CA GLN A 517 -6.93 -20.98 -1.42
C GLN A 517 -7.20 -20.66 -2.88
N ARG A 518 -8.20 -21.31 -3.47
CA ARG A 518 -8.64 -20.96 -4.81
C ARG A 518 -9.18 -19.53 -4.86
N PHE A 519 -8.71 -18.78 -5.85
CA PHE A 519 -9.22 -17.44 -6.19
C PHE A 519 -9.79 -17.44 -7.61
N ASP A 520 -11.00 -16.91 -7.74
CA ASP A 520 -11.62 -16.64 -9.04
C ASP A 520 -11.98 -15.15 -9.08
N PHE A 521 -11.44 -14.45 -10.06
CA PHE A 521 -11.61 -13.02 -10.21
C PHE A 521 -11.75 -12.61 -11.68
N LYS A 522 -12.39 -11.46 -11.91
CA LYS A 522 -12.52 -10.89 -13.25
C LYS A 522 -12.00 -9.45 -13.22
N VAL A 523 -11.02 -9.17 -14.07
CA VAL A 523 -10.46 -7.84 -14.28
C VAL A 523 -10.95 -7.30 -15.61
N THR A 524 -11.35 -6.04 -15.66
CA THR A 524 -11.66 -5.33 -16.90
C THR A 524 -10.67 -4.19 -17.06
N ILE A 525 -10.04 -4.10 -18.22
CA ILE A 525 -9.13 -3.02 -18.62
C ILE A 525 -9.77 -2.28 -19.78
N LYS A 526 -10.05 -0.99 -19.58
CA LYS A 526 -10.65 -0.13 -20.57
C LYS A 526 -9.66 0.94 -21.02
N PRO A 527 -9.34 1.03 -22.33
CA PRO A 527 -8.51 2.12 -22.82
C PRO A 527 -9.24 3.47 -22.68
N LEU A 528 -8.50 4.46 -22.20
CA LEU A 528 -8.88 5.87 -22.14
C LEU A 528 -8.16 6.63 -23.26
N ARG A 529 -8.88 7.52 -23.95
CA ARG A 529 -8.38 8.19 -25.17
C ARG A 529 -8.50 9.70 -25.04
#